data_287760aef11df4000b44f3bd8b636201
#
_entry.id   287760aef11df4000b44f3bd8b636201
#
_cell.length_a   1.000
_cell.length_b   1.000
_cell.length_c   1.000
_cell.angle_alpha   90.00
_cell.angle_beta   90.00
_cell.angle_gamma   90.00
#
_symmetry.space_group_name_H-M   'P 1'
#
loop_
_entity.id
_entity.type
_entity.pdbx_description
1 polymer ?
#
loop_
_entity_poly.entity_id
_entity_poly.type
_entity_poly.pdbx_seq_one_letter_code
_entity_poly.pdbx_strand_id
1 'polypeptide(L)'
;MVAGRAKLEQALAECTLHARVLGEAVTALPDAFSAAMVATVDSERRRWLDQTAYRFMKLQDSLGEKVLPGLLVATLDPLPPEATFAERLQRLERLGALPSVERWRLLREVRNSLAHEYPEHPELQAAALTRLVGGARELLLFWSAAQTFAGRHLAC
;
A
#
# COMPACT_ATOMS: atom_id res chain seq x y z
N MET A 1 -22.34 9.19 -8.39
CA MET A 1 -22.77 8.25 -9.44
C MET A 1 -22.82 6.85 -8.90
N VAL A 2 -23.90 6.15 -9.14
CA VAL A 2 -24.09 4.79 -8.59
C VAL A 2 -22.99 3.81 -9.05
N ALA A 3 -22.65 3.85 -10.34
CA ALA A 3 -21.62 2.97 -10.89
C ALA A 3 -20.23 3.24 -10.30
N GLY A 4 -19.90 4.52 -10.10
CA GLY A 4 -18.62 4.90 -9.49
C GLY A 4 -18.53 4.46 -8.04
N ARG A 5 -19.62 4.58 -7.30
CA ARG A 5 -19.69 4.14 -5.91
C ARG A 5 -19.54 2.63 -5.79
N ALA A 6 -20.20 1.87 -6.66
CA ALA A 6 -20.08 0.41 -6.67
C ALA A 6 -18.65 -0.05 -6.94
N LYS A 7 -17.97 0.59 -7.87
CA LYS A 7 -16.56 0.31 -8.16
C LYS A 7 -15.66 0.62 -6.96
N LEU A 8 -15.91 1.74 -6.29
CA LEU A 8 -15.15 2.10 -5.09
C LEU A 8 -15.38 1.10 -3.97
N GLU A 9 -16.62 0.70 -3.73
CA GLU A 9 -16.96 -0.29 -2.70
C GLU A 9 -16.30 -1.65 -2.99
N GLN A 10 -16.28 -2.06 -4.25
CA GLN A 10 -15.57 -3.27 -4.66
C GLN A 10 -14.06 -3.16 -4.41
N ALA A 11 -13.45 -2.04 -4.76
CA ALA A 11 -12.03 -1.81 -4.53
C ALA A 11 -11.69 -1.81 -3.02
N LEU A 12 -12.56 -1.21 -2.21
CA LEU A 12 -12.40 -1.24 -0.74
C LEU A 12 -12.47 -2.66 -0.21
N ALA A 13 -13.38 -3.50 -0.72
CA ALA A 13 -13.48 -4.89 -0.32
C ALA A 13 -12.23 -5.69 -0.70
N GLU A 14 -11.69 -5.47 -1.90
CA GLU A 14 -10.44 -6.09 -2.35
C GLU A 14 -9.28 -5.68 -1.45
N CYS A 15 -9.17 -4.38 -1.14
CA CYS A 15 -8.14 -3.87 -0.25
C CYS A 15 -8.25 -4.42 1.17
N THR A 16 -9.46 -4.65 1.67
CA THR A 16 -9.68 -5.29 2.97
C THR A 16 -9.02 -6.66 3.03
N LEU A 17 -9.19 -7.46 1.96
CA LEU A 17 -8.53 -8.77 1.88
C LEU A 17 -7.01 -8.63 1.80
N HIS A 18 -6.52 -7.76 0.92
CA HIS A 18 -5.08 -7.56 0.76
C HIS A 18 -4.42 -7.08 2.06
N ALA A 19 -5.06 -6.14 2.75
CA ALA A 19 -4.55 -5.60 4.01
C ALA A 19 -4.53 -6.66 5.11
N ARG A 20 -5.57 -7.49 5.20
CA ARG A 20 -5.63 -8.55 6.19
C ARG A 20 -4.49 -9.55 6.00
N VAL A 21 -4.31 -10.04 4.77
CA VAL A 21 -3.25 -11.01 4.47
C VAL A 21 -1.86 -10.39 4.63
N LEU A 22 -1.70 -9.13 4.23
CA LEU A 22 -0.44 -8.40 4.42
C LEU A 22 -0.10 -8.28 5.91
N GLY A 23 -1.08 -7.94 6.74
CA GLY A 23 -0.91 -7.84 8.19
C GLY A 23 -0.49 -9.17 8.82
N GLU A 24 -1.11 -10.28 8.40
CA GLU A 24 -0.71 -11.61 8.85
C GLU A 24 0.73 -11.92 8.45
N ALA A 25 1.10 -11.63 7.21
CA ALA A 25 2.45 -11.91 6.71
C ALA A 25 3.53 -11.12 7.45
N VAL A 26 3.35 -9.81 7.61
CA VAL A 26 4.38 -8.99 8.28
C VAL A 26 4.49 -9.31 9.76
N THR A 27 3.41 -9.76 10.41
CA THR A 27 3.45 -10.18 11.80
C THR A 27 4.35 -11.41 11.99
N ALA A 28 4.44 -12.27 10.96
CA ALA A 28 5.28 -13.46 10.98
C ALA A 28 6.74 -13.18 10.64
N LEU A 29 7.08 -11.93 10.29
CA LEU A 29 8.42 -11.57 9.83
C LEU A 29 9.14 -10.67 10.83
N PRO A 30 10.49 -10.72 10.88
CA PRO A 30 11.25 -9.76 11.69
C PRO A 30 11.17 -8.34 11.10
N ASP A 31 11.49 -7.34 11.92
CA ASP A 31 11.47 -5.94 11.51
C ASP A 31 12.58 -5.60 10.52
N ALA A 32 13.71 -6.29 10.63
CA ALA A 32 14.89 -6.05 9.81
C ALA A 32 15.58 -7.36 9.46
N PHE A 33 16.24 -7.37 8.31
CA PHE A 33 16.98 -8.51 7.81
C PHE A 33 18.47 -8.19 7.73
N SER A 34 19.31 -9.18 8.10
CA SER A 34 20.75 -9.15 7.88
C SER A 34 21.10 -10.03 6.69
N ALA A 35 22.31 -9.90 6.16
CA ALA A 35 22.81 -10.78 5.10
C ALA A 35 22.80 -12.25 5.55
N ALA A 36 23.15 -12.53 6.81
CA ALA A 36 23.13 -13.88 7.36
C ALA A 36 21.71 -14.47 7.39
N MET A 37 20.72 -13.67 7.74
CA MET A 37 19.31 -14.08 7.73
C MET A 37 18.81 -14.43 6.33
N VAL A 38 19.23 -13.66 5.32
CA VAL A 38 18.89 -13.92 3.92
C VAL A 38 19.49 -15.26 3.47
N ALA A 39 20.74 -15.53 3.85
CA ALA A 39 21.42 -16.75 3.47
C ALA A 39 20.78 -18.01 4.08
N THR A 40 20.08 -17.88 5.21
CA THR A 40 19.50 -18.99 5.97
C THR A 40 17.96 -18.99 5.98
N VAL A 41 17.32 -18.29 5.04
CA VAL A 41 15.85 -18.24 4.94
C VAL A 41 15.31 -19.65 4.67
N ASP A 42 14.39 -20.10 5.53
CA ASP A 42 13.71 -21.39 5.35
C ASP A 42 12.47 -21.22 4.45
N SER A 43 11.83 -22.34 4.12
CA SER A 43 10.67 -22.36 3.23
C SER A 43 9.47 -21.60 3.79
N GLU A 44 9.25 -21.66 5.11
CA GLU A 44 8.13 -20.98 5.75
C GLU A 44 8.31 -19.46 5.68
N ARG A 45 9.49 -18.98 6.06
CA ARG A 45 9.80 -17.53 6.00
C ARG A 45 9.75 -17.03 4.56
N ARG A 46 10.21 -17.82 3.59
CA ARG A 46 10.12 -17.45 2.18
C ARG A 46 8.67 -17.28 1.73
N ARG A 47 7.77 -18.15 2.16
CA ARG A 47 6.34 -18.00 1.84
C ARG A 47 5.77 -16.71 2.41
N TRP A 48 6.12 -16.35 3.63
CA TRP A 48 5.67 -15.09 4.23
C TRP A 48 6.25 -13.88 3.51
N LEU A 49 7.49 -13.94 3.06
CA LEU A 49 8.11 -12.88 2.27
C LEU A 49 7.41 -12.73 0.91
N ASP A 50 7.11 -13.82 0.25
CA ASP A 50 6.41 -13.80 -1.04
C ASP A 50 5.00 -13.24 -0.88
N GLN A 51 4.29 -13.62 0.17
CA GLN A 51 2.97 -13.07 0.48
C GLN A 51 3.06 -11.56 0.77
N THR A 52 4.05 -11.15 1.52
CA THR A 52 4.27 -9.73 1.84
C THR A 52 4.46 -8.92 0.56
N ALA A 53 5.35 -9.37 -0.34
CA ALA A 53 5.61 -8.69 -1.60
C ALA A 53 4.35 -8.62 -2.48
N TYR A 54 3.64 -9.73 -2.64
CA TYR A 54 2.44 -9.81 -3.47
C TYR A 54 1.33 -8.91 -2.92
N ARG A 55 1.03 -9.02 -1.62
CA ARG A 55 -0.08 -8.25 -1.03
C ARG A 55 0.26 -6.76 -0.89
N PHE A 56 1.53 -6.44 -0.65
CA PHE A 56 1.99 -5.05 -0.69
C PHE A 56 1.70 -4.43 -2.05
N MET A 57 2.14 -5.11 -3.11
CA MET A 57 1.94 -4.64 -4.49
C MET A 57 0.45 -4.46 -4.79
N LYS A 58 -0.38 -5.46 -4.47
CA LYS A 58 -1.81 -5.42 -4.73
C LYS A 58 -2.51 -4.30 -3.96
N LEU A 59 -2.20 -4.15 -2.69
CA LEU A 59 -2.80 -3.11 -1.85
C LEU A 59 -2.40 -1.72 -2.34
N GLN A 60 -1.12 -1.52 -2.60
CA GLN A 60 -0.61 -0.23 -3.06
C GLN A 60 -1.19 0.16 -4.42
N ASP A 61 -1.27 -0.79 -5.36
CA ASP A 61 -1.84 -0.55 -6.68
C ASP A 61 -3.34 -0.23 -6.59
N SER A 62 -4.10 -1.00 -5.83
CA SER A 62 -5.55 -0.76 -5.66
C SER A 62 -5.84 0.56 -4.95
N LEU A 63 -5.06 0.90 -3.91
CA LEU A 63 -5.19 2.20 -3.25
C LEU A 63 -4.93 3.33 -4.24
N GLY A 64 -3.82 3.29 -4.97
CA GLY A 64 -3.42 4.37 -5.86
C GLY A 64 -4.30 4.53 -7.09
N GLU A 65 -4.74 3.43 -7.67
CA GLU A 65 -5.46 3.44 -8.95
C GLU A 65 -6.98 3.52 -8.80
N LYS A 66 -7.53 3.01 -7.69
CA LYS A 66 -8.98 2.84 -7.53
C LYS A 66 -9.53 3.58 -6.30
N VAL A 67 -8.96 3.34 -5.12
CA VAL A 67 -9.53 3.84 -3.86
C VAL A 67 -9.31 5.34 -3.72
N LEU A 68 -8.09 5.81 -3.79
CA LEU A 68 -7.80 7.24 -3.60
C LEU A 68 -8.51 8.11 -4.64
N PRO A 69 -8.48 7.79 -5.94
CA PRO A 69 -9.27 8.56 -6.90
C PRO A 69 -10.77 8.49 -6.64
N GLY A 70 -11.28 7.33 -6.26
CA GLY A 70 -12.71 7.16 -5.94
C GLY A 70 -13.15 7.96 -4.73
N LEU A 71 -12.31 8.03 -3.69
CA LEU A 71 -12.57 8.85 -2.50
C LEU A 71 -12.62 10.33 -2.85
N LEU A 72 -11.73 10.79 -3.72
CA LEU A 72 -11.72 12.19 -4.14
C LEU A 72 -13.01 12.57 -4.87
N VAL A 73 -13.47 11.71 -5.79
CA VAL A 73 -14.73 11.92 -6.51
C VAL A 73 -15.92 11.91 -5.54
N ALA A 74 -15.86 11.15 -4.46
CA ALA A 74 -16.95 11.08 -3.48
C ALA A 74 -17.04 12.32 -2.59
N THR A 75 -16.06 13.22 -2.62
CA THR A 75 -16.14 14.48 -1.85
C THR A 75 -17.12 15.45 -2.48
N LEU A 76 -17.60 16.41 -1.68
CA LEU A 76 -18.54 17.44 -2.18
C LEU A 76 -17.88 18.46 -3.10
N ASP A 77 -16.56 18.54 -3.10
CA ASP A 77 -15.78 19.48 -3.91
C ASP A 77 -14.63 18.78 -4.60
N PRO A 78 -14.92 17.93 -5.60
CA PRO A 78 -13.87 17.23 -6.32
C PRO A 78 -13.07 18.18 -7.21
N LEU A 79 -11.81 17.81 -7.46
CA LEU A 79 -10.95 18.56 -8.37
C LEU A 79 -11.44 18.42 -9.82
N PRO A 80 -11.17 19.43 -10.68
CA PRO A 80 -11.55 19.34 -12.09
C PRO A 80 -10.81 18.19 -12.79
N PRO A 81 -11.34 17.69 -13.92
CA PRO A 81 -10.74 16.55 -14.63
C PRO A 81 -9.30 16.78 -15.07
N GLU A 82 -8.89 18.02 -15.34
CA GLU A 82 -7.54 18.38 -15.77
C GLU A 82 -6.53 18.46 -14.63
N ALA A 83 -6.95 18.28 -13.37
CA ALA A 83 -6.04 18.28 -12.24
C ALA A 83 -4.97 17.18 -12.37
N THR A 84 -3.74 17.51 -12.03
CA THR A 84 -2.65 16.56 -12.07
C THR A 84 -2.76 15.51 -10.96
N PHE A 85 -2.08 14.40 -11.12
CA PHE A 85 -2.01 13.38 -10.08
C PHE A 85 -1.46 13.93 -8.77
N ALA A 86 -0.42 14.78 -8.85
CA ALA A 86 0.15 15.43 -7.68
C ALA A 86 -0.86 16.31 -6.95
N GLU A 87 -1.66 17.09 -7.69
CA GLU A 87 -2.71 17.93 -7.11
C GLU A 87 -3.78 17.09 -6.40
N ARG A 88 -4.13 15.96 -6.98
CA ARG A 88 -5.09 15.02 -6.39
C ARG A 88 -4.57 14.43 -5.08
N LEU A 89 -3.32 14.01 -5.04
CA LEU A 89 -2.70 13.50 -3.81
C LEU A 89 -2.65 14.58 -2.73
N GLN A 90 -2.29 15.80 -3.08
CA GLN A 90 -2.24 16.93 -2.15
C GLN A 90 -3.62 17.24 -1.56
N ARG A 91 -4.66 17.18 -2.38
CA ARG A 91 -6.04 17.36 -1.91
C ARG A 91 -6.43 16.27 -0.93
N LEU A 92 -6.13 15.00 -1.23
CA LEU A 92 -6.42 13.88 -0.36
C LEU A 92 -5.67 13.98 0.97
N GLU A 93 -4.44 14.46 0.94
CA GLU A 93 -3.68 14.73 2.18
C GLU A 93 -4.36 15.78 3.03
N ARG A 94 -4.77 16.90 2.45
CA ARG A 94 -5.47 17.96 3.18
C ARG A 94 -6.81 17.51 3.76
N LEU A 95 -7.50 16.61 3.06
CA LEU A 95 -8.80 16.07 3.51
C LEU A 95 -8.62 14.99 4.59
N GLY A 96 -7.42 14.47 4.78
CA GLY A 96 -7.15 13.43 5.76
C GLY A 96 -7.33 12.00 5.24
N ALA A 97 -7.55 11.83 3.93
CA ALA A 97 -7.65 10.50 3.32
C ALA A 97 -6.27 9.86 3.09
N LEU A 98 -5.23 10.69 3.01
CA LEU A 98 -3.86 10.28 2.77
C LEU A 98 -2.96 10.92 3.83
N PRO A 99 -2.22 10.12 4.62
CA PRO A 99 -1.38 10.67 5.70
C PRO A 99 -0.27 11.61 5.23
N SER A 100 0.37 11.30 4.10
CA SER A 100 1.49 12.08 3.58
C SER A 100 1.74 11.76 2.11
N VAL A 101 1.77 12.78 1.27
CA VAL A 101 2.11 12.63 -0.15
C VAL A 101 3.56 12.17 -0.31
N GLU A 102 4.47 12.74 0.47
CA GLU A 102 5.89 12.36 0.42
C GLU A 102 6.08 10.88 0.76
N ARG A 103 5.45 10.41 1.85
CA ARG A 103 5.55 9.02 2.26
C ARG A 103 4.89 8.09 1.24
N TRP A 104 3.80 8.51 0.62
CA TRP A 104 3.17 7.75 -0.45
C TRP A 104 4.13 7.52 -1.63
N ARG A 105 4.87 8.56 -2.01
CA ARG A 105 5.88 8.43 -3.08
C ARG A 105 6.97 7.43 -2.72
N LEU A 106 7.42 7.43 -1.47
CA LEU A 106 8.42 6.46 -1.00
C LEU A 106 7.86 5.02 -1.04
N LEU A 107 6.59 4.84 -0.68
CA LEU A 107 5.93 3.53 -0.80
C LEU A 107 5.84 3.08 -2.27
N ARG A 108 5.64 4.00 -3.20
CA ARG A 108 5.67 3.71 -4.63
C ARG A 108 7.06 3.26 -5.08
N GLU A 109 8.11 3.86 -4.55
CA GLU A 109 9.48 3.44 -4.84
C GLU A 109 9.75 2.01 -4.33
N VAL A 110 9.29 1.68 -3.14
CA VAL A 110 9.37 0.32 -2.61
C VAL A 110 8.64 -0.66 -3.54
N ARG A 111 7.43 -0.32 -3.95
CA ARG A 111 6.66 -1.15 -4.89
C ARG A 111 7.43 -1.36 -6.20
N ASN A 112 8.00 -0.32 -6.76
CA ASN A 112 8.75 -0.40 -8.01
C ASN A 112 10.04 -1.23 -7.86
N SER A 113 10.66 -1.21 -6.69
CA SER A 113 11.88 -1.97 -6.42
C SER A 113 11.65 -3.48 -6.27
N LEU A 114 10.40 -3.93 -6.12
CA LEU A 114 10.09 -5.35 -5.99
C LEU A 114 10.46 -6.18 -7.23
N ALA A 115 10.67 -5.52 -8.37
CA ALA A 115 11.14 -6.18 -9.59
C ALA A 115 12.64 -6.53 -9.54
N HIS A 116 13.41 -5.96 -8.61
CA HIS A 116 14.84 -6.18 -8.48
C HIS A 116 15.14 -7.27 -7.46
N GLU A 117 15.90 -8.28 -7.85
CA GLU A 117 16.18 -9.44 -6.99
C GLU A 117 17.57 -9.44 -6.34
N TYR A 118 18.51 -8.68 -6.88
CA TYR A 118 19.90 -8.58 -6.38
C TYR A 118 20.57 -9.95 -6.18
N PRO A 119 20.62 -10.83 -7.22
CA PRO A 119 21.25 -12.14 -7.08
C PRO A 119 22.72 -11.96 -6.67
N GLU A 120 23.20 -12.85 -5.81
CA GLU A 120 24.58 -12.86 -5.30
C GLU A 120 24.99 -11.66 -4.44
N HIS A 121 24.01 -10.82 -3.99
CA HIS A 121 24.27 -9.68 -3.13
C HIS A 121 23.41 -9.75 -1.86
N PRO A 122 23.76 -10.59 -0.87
CA PRO A 122 22.94 -10.78 0.34
C PRO A 122 22.66 -9.49 1.11
N GLU A 123 23.62 -8.55 1.14
CA GLU A 123 23.46 -7.26 1.84
C GLU A 123 22.37 -6.42 1.16
N LEU A 124 22.33 -6.39 -0.18
CA LEU A 124 21.32 -5.67 -0.93
C LEU A 124 19.95 -6.32 -0.79
N GLN A 125 19.91 -7.64 -0.79
CA GLN A 125 18.68 -8.41 -0.54
C GLN A 125 18.13 -8.09 0.84
N ALA A 126 18.98 -8.12 1.87
CA ALA A 126 18.60 -7.82 3.24
C ALA A 126 18.03 -6.40 3.37
N ALA A 127 18.68 -5.42 2.77
CA ALA A 127 18.20 -4.03 2.78
C ALA A 127 16.85 -3.90 2.07
N ALA A 128 16.66 -4.58 0.94
CA ALA A 128 15.40 -4.57 0.20
C ALA A 128 14.26 -5.21 1.02
N LEU A 129 14.52 -6.33 1.68
CA LEU A 129 13.53 -7.00 2.53
C LEU A 129 13.16 -6.15 3.75
N THR A 130 14.14 -5.48 4.35
CA THR A 130 13.90 -4.57 5.47
C THR A 130 12.99 -3.41 5.03
N ARG A 131 13.26 -2.83 3.86
CA ARG A 131 12.41 -1.77 3.31
C ARG A 131 11.01 -2.28 2.98
N LEU A 132 10.89 -3.48 2.46
CA LEU A 132 9.59 -4.08 2.15
C LEU A 132 8.74 -4.25 3.42
N VAL A 133 9.30 -4.83 4.47
CA VAL A 133 8.56 -5.06 5.72
C VAL A 133 8.17 -3.73 6.36
N GLY A 134 9.09 -2.78 6.44
CA GLY A 134 8.79 -1.42 6.96
C GLY A 134 7.75 -0.71 6.13
N GLY A 135 7.87 -0.78 4.80
CA GLY A 135 6.91 -0.20 3.87
C GLY A 135 5.53 -0.85 3.96
N ALA A 136 5.48 -2.15 4.17
CA ALA A 136 4.21 -2.88 4.33
C ALA A 136 3.46 -2.40 5.58
N ARG A 137 4.15 -2.23 6.70
CA ARG A 137 3.55 -1.71 7.93
C ARG A 137 3.03 -0.30 7.74
N GLU A 138 3.80 0.53 7.06
CA GLU A 138 3.38 1.90 6.76
C GLU A 138 2.18 1.92 5.81
N LEU A 139 2.18 1.07 4.78
CA LEU A 139 1.06 0.97 3.84
C LEU A 139 -0.23 0.57 4.56
N LEU A 140 -0.16 -0.28 5.58
CA LEU A 140 -1.31 -0.63 6.40
C LEU A 140 -1.86 0.57 7.14
N LEU A 141 -1.02 1.51 7.58
CA LEU A 141 -1.47 2.78 8.17
C LEU A 141 -2.17 3.65 7.12
N PHE A 142 -1.67 3.68 5.90
CA PHE A 142 -2.31 4.39 4.79
C PHE A 142 -3.68 3.81 4.48
N TRP A 143 -3.77 2.48 4.46
CA TRP A 143 -5.06 1.80 4.27
C TRP A 143 -6.03 2.14 5.39
N SER A 144 -5.58 2.14 6.63
CA SER A 144 -6.42 2.51 7.78
C SER A 144 -6.98 3.93 7.65
N ALA A 145 -6.16 4.88 7.20
CA ALA A 145 -6.60 6.25 6.98
C ALA A 145 -7.65 6.34 5.86
N ALA A 146 -7.43 5.64 4.75
CA ALA A 146 -8.37 5.61 3.62
C ALA A 146 -9.70 4.97 4.03
N GLN A 147 -9.64 3.86 4.77
CA GLN A 147 -10.81 3.13 5.26
C GLN A 147 -11.64 4.02 6.22
N THR A 148 -10.99 4.70 7.13
CA THR A 148 -11.64 5.61 8.07
C THR A 148 -12.31 6.76 7.32
N PHE A 149 -11.61 7.35 6.33
CA PHE A 149 -12.17 8.41 5.50
C PHE A 149 -13.40 7.92 4.73
N ALA A 150 -13.30 6.74 4.11
CA ALA A 150 -14.42 6.14 3.38
C ALA A 150 -15.64 5.93 4.29
N GLY A 151 -15.41 5.46 5.51
CA GLY A 151 -16.47 5.26 6.49
C GLY A 151 -17.24 6.54 6.81
N ARG A 152 -16.55 7.68 6.88
CA ARG A 152 -17.18 8.97 7.15
C ARG A 152 -17.95 9.52 5.94
N HIS A 153 -17.47 9.28 4.73
CA HIS A 153 -18.01 9.90 3.51
C HIS A 153 -18.97 9.02 2.73
N LEU A 154 -18.99 7.71 2.98
CA LEU A 154 -19.85 6.76 2.28
C LEU A 154 -20.95 6.16 3.17
N ALA A 155 -21.02 6.57 4.43
CA ALA A 155 -21.95 5.98 5.42
C ALA A 155 -23.40 6.47 5.28
N CYS A 156 -23.74 7.28 4.30
CA CYS A 156 -25.10 7.81 4.09
C CYS A 156 -25.91 6.92 3.18
#